data_dd0d41645bdbcfefbc79583b277aaf3a
#
_entry.id   dd0d41645bdbcfefbc79583b277aaf3a
#
_cell.length_a   1.000
_cell.length_b   1.000
_cell.length_c   1.000
_cell.angle_alpha   90.00
_cell.angle_beta   90.00
_cell.angle_gamma   90.00
#
_symmetry.space_group_name_H-M   'P 1'
#
loop_
_entity.id
_entity.type
_entity.pdbx_description
1 polymer ?
#
loop_
_entity_poly.entity_id
_entity_poly.type
_entity_poly.pdbx_seq_one_letter_code
_entity_poly.pdbx_strand_id
1 'polypeptide(L)'
;GLTQSAIAVSQWYETTLPETDWARFDPGNHSGLNANARMTPDQLAAILRFAHDARYGRDGRTLIELLPTVGLDGGLARRLQTPDSSFAVFAKTGTMNFVSGLAGYLPTQGGRARMFAIFVNDKPLRRAYDANPSGGAWGRQAGGWRSRAKQLEAALVRLWTDPTRNREAVPTAMLQRSE
;
A
#
# COMPACT_ATOMS: atom_id res chain seq x y z
N GLY A 1 -19.58 -17.42 -3.65
CA GLY A 1 -18.56 -17.60 -2.61
C GLY A 1 -17.39 -16.65 -2.77
N LEU A 2 -16.41 -16.67 -1.86
CA LEU A 2 -15.26 -15.75 -1.83
C LEU A 2 -14.44 -15.77 -3.13
N THR A 3 -14.25 -16.94 -3.73
CA THR A 3 -13.52 -17.10 -5.01
C THR A 3 -14.26 -16.44 -6.18
N GLN A 4 -15.58 -16.65 -6.27
CA GLN A 4 -16.37 -16.02 -7.34
C GLN A 4 -16.38 -14.50 -7.21
N SER A 5 -16.44 -13.98 -5.98
CA SER A 5 -16.31 -12.55 -5.72
C SER A 5 -14.93 -12.00 -6.16
N ALA A 6 -13.86 -12.75 -5.93
CA ALA A 6 -12.52 -12.37 -6.40
C ALA A 6 -12.44 -12.30 -7.92
N ILE A 7 -13.02 -13.29 -8.63
CA ILE A 7 -13.09 -13.31 -10.09
C ILE A 7 -13.85 -12.08 -10.61
N ALA A 8 -15.02 -11.81 -10.02
CA ALA A 8 -15.82 -10.64 -10.42
C ALA A 8 -15.07 -9.31 -10.20
N VAL A 9 -14.34 -9.18 -9.10
CA VAL A 9 -13.50 -8.00 -8.82
C VAL A 9 -12.37 -7.88 -9.83
N SER A 10 -11.69 -8.99 -10.19
CA SER A 10 -10.64 -8.99 -11.21
C SER A 10 -11.15 -8.52 -12.57
N GLN A 11 -12.25 -9.09 -13.03
CA GLN A 11 -12.90 -8.70 -14.29
C GLN A 11 -13.35 -7.24 -14.29
N TRP A 12 -13.83 -6.76 -13.14
CA TRP A 12 -14.23 -5.37 -13.00
C TRP A 12 -13.02 -4.41 -13.12
N TYR A 13 -11.85 -4.75 -12.52
CA TYR A 13 -10.65 -3.96 -12.68
C TYR A 13 -10.14 -3.96 -14.13
N GLU A 14 -10.11 -5.10 -14.79
CA GLU A 14 -9.74 -5.22 -16.22
C GLU A 14 -10.59 -4.31 -17.11
N THR A 15 -11.89 -4.24 -16.84
CA THR A 15 -12.83 -3.42 -17.62
C THR A 15 -12.74 -1.94 -17.25
N THR A 16 -12.57 -1.62 -15.95
CA THR A 16 -12.66 -0.25 -15.45
C THR A 16 -11.33 0.50 -15.56
N LEU A 17 -10.20 -0.23 -15.50
CA LEU A 17 -8.84 0.31 -15.54
C LEU A 17 -8.02 -0.36 -16.67
N PRO A 18 -8.43 -0.24 -17.94
CA PRO A 18 -7.83 -0.97 -19.05
C PRO A 18 -6.38 -0.59 -19.36
N GLU A 19 -5.92 0.56 -18.88
CA GLU A 19 -4.54 1.03 -19.05
C GLU A 19 -3.53 0.30 -18.14
N THR A 20 -4.02 -0.55 -17.21
CA THR A 20 -3.19 -1.28 -16.27
C THR A 20 -3.07 -2.74 -16.71
N ASP A 21 -1.85 -3.29 -16.68
CA ASP A 21 -1.65 -4.73 -16.94
C ASP A 21 -2.18 -5.58 -15.76
N TRP A 22 -3.27 -6.30 -15.98
CA TRP A 22 -3.92 -7.20 -15.02
C TRP A 22 -3.55 -8.67 -15.19
N ALA A 23 -2.70 -9.04 -16.15
CA ALA A 23 -2.44 -10.44 -16.53
C ALA A 23 -1.94 -11.33 -15.38
N ARG A 24 -1.39 -10.76 -14.31
CA ARG A 24 -0.90 -11.49 -13.12
C ARG A 24 -1.66 -11.17 -11.86
N PHE A 25 -2.77 -10.47 -11.97
CA PHE A 25 -3.62 -10.15 -10.84
C PHE A 25 -4.45 -11.37 -10.44
N ASP A 26 -4.29 -11.82 -9.20
CA ASP A 26 -5.08 -12.91 -8.62
C ASP A 26 -5.23 -12.62 -7.11
N PRO A 27 -6.33 -12.02 -6.69
CA PRO A 27 -6.57 -11.80 -5.25
C PRO A 27 -6.92 -13.09 -4.51
N GLY A 28 -7.23 -14.18 -5.23
CA GLY A 28 -7.62 -15.48 -4.67
C GLY A 28 -8.92 -15.45 -3.85
N ASN A 29 -9.13 -14.38 -3.10
CA ASN A 29 -10.38 -14.02 -2.43
C ASN A 29 -10.37 -12.50 -2.11
N HIS A 30 -11.50 -11.94 -1.65
CA HIS A 30 -11.59 -10.52 -1.32
C HIS A 30 -11.28 -10.19 0.15
N SER A 31 -10.90 -11.17 0.98
CA SER A 31 -10.60 -10.94 2.40
C SER A 31 -9.19 -10.36 2.64
N GLY A 32 -8.29 -10.48 1.65
CA GLY A 32 -6.88 -10.09 1.77
C GLY A 32 -6.03 -11.06 2.61
N LEU A 33 -6.59 -12.17 3.12
CA LEU A 33 -5.88 -13.19 3.90
C LEU A 33 -5.62 -14.44 3.06
N ASN A 34 -4.96 -14.26 1.93
CA ASN A 34 -4.58 -15.35 1.04
C ASN A 34 -3.08 -15.28 0.71
N ALA A 35 -2.34 -16.32 1.10
CA ALA A 35 -0.90 -16.41 0.84
C ALA A 35 -0.56 -16.55 -0.66
N ASN A 36 -1.50 -17.00 -1.46
CA ASN A 36 -1.35 -17.17 -2.91
C ASN A 36 -1.79 -15.94 -3.70
N ALA A 37 -2.37 -14.92 -3.04
CA ALA A 37 -2.76 -13.70 -3.71
C ALA A 37 -1.59 -13.05 -4.45
N ARG A 38 -1.85 -12.53 -5.64
CA ARG A 38 -0.87 -11.89 -6.53
C ARG A 38 -1.36 -10.53 -6.95
N MET A 39 -0.54 -9.53 -6.68
CA MET A 39 -0.77 -8.15 -7.08
C MET A 39 0.57 -7.46 -7.25
N THR A 40 0.70 -6.60 -8.23
CA THR A 40 1.88 -5.74 -8.38
C THR A 40 1.67 -4.39 -7.68
N PRO A 41 2.75 -3.67 -7.32
CA PRO A 41 2.62 -2.30 -6.82
C PRO A 41 1.89 -1.37 -7.80
N ASP A 42 2.11 -1.52 -9.12
CA ASP A 42 1.43 -0.72 -10.15
C ASP A 42 -0.08 -0.94 -10.17
N GLN A 43 -0.52 -2.19 -10.09
CA GLN A 43 -1.95 -2.53 -9.99
C GLN A 43 -2.59 -1.89 -8.76
N LEU A 44 -1.92 -1.98 -7.59
CA LEU A 44 -2.45 -1.35 -6.38
C LEU A 44 -2.42 0.18 -6.46
N ALA A 45 -1.40 0.77 -7.07
CA ALA A 45 -1.34 2.21 -7.31
C ALA A 45 -2.44 2.69 -8.27
N ALA A 46 -2.77 1.90 -9.31
CA ALA A 46 -3.89 2.17 -10.21
C ALA A 46 -5.24 2.14 -9.48
N ILE A 47 -5.44 1.13 -8.61
CA ILE A 47 -6.63 1.05 -7.75
C ILE A 47 -6.73 2.28 -6.83
N LEU A 48 -5.63 2.66 -6.17
CA LEU A 48 -5.60 3.83 -5.29
C LEU A 48 -5.90 5.12 -6.05
N ARG A 49 -5.38 5.26 -7.28
CA ARG A 49 -5.64 6.41 -8.15
C ARG A 49 -7.12 6.51 -8.50
N PHE A 50 -7.71 5.41 -8.94
CA PHE A 50 -9.14 5.33 -9.22
C PHE A 50 -9.99 5.69 -7.99
N ALA A 51 -9.62 5.14 -6.83
CA ALA A 51 -10.35 5.33 -5.58
C ALA A 51 -10.17 6.72 -4.95
N HIS A 52 -9.19 7.50 -5.39
CA HIS A 52 -8.89 8.82 -4.83
C HIS A 52 -10.08 9.79 -4.97
N ASP A 53 -10.69 9.82 -6.16
CA ASP A 53 -11.77 10.75 -6.47
C ASP A 53 -13.17 10.13 -6.24
N ALA A 54 -13.24 8.83 -6.02
CA ALA A 54 -14.49 8.12 -5.77
C ALA A 54 -15.07 8.47 -4.40
N ARG A 55 -16.41 8.48 -4.32
CA ARG A 55 -17.16 8.68 -3.09
C ARG A 55 -17.83 7.39 -2.66
N TYR A 56 -17.69 7.06 -1.37
CA TYR A 56 -18.15 5.79 -0.81
C TYR A 56 -19.19 5.99 0.29
N GLY A 57 -20.14 5.05 0.36
CA GLY A 57 -21.18 5.05 1.34
C GLY A 57 -22.21 6.19 1.16
N ARG A 58 -23.15 6.29 2.09
CA ARG A 58 -24.20 7.33 2.08
C ARG A 58 -23.64 8.71 2.38
N ASP A 59 -22.55 8.76 3.15
CA ASP A 59 -21.91 10.01 3.61
C ASP A 59 -20.94 10.59 2.57
N GLY A 60 -20.75 9.93 1.43
CA GLY A 60 -19.90 10.41 0.35
C GLY A 60 -18.41 10.50 0.71
N ARG A 61 -17.90 9.63 1.59
CA ARG A 61 -16.50 9.64 2.04
C ARG A 61 -15.54 9.24 0.93
N THR A 62 -14.34 9.79 0.98
CA THR A 62 -13.22 9.35 0.13
C THR A 62 -12.50 8.15 0.74
N LEU A 63 -11.73 7.42 -0.08
CA LEU A 63 -10.89 6.33 0.46
C LEU A 63 -9.86 6.85 1.48
N ILE A 64 -9.33 8.06 1.30
CA ILE A 64 -8.38 8.67 2.25
C ILE A 64 -9.00 8.76 3.65
N GLU A 65 -10.25 9.21 3.76
CA GLU A 65 -10.98 9.33 5.04
C GLU A 65 -11.32 7.98 5.69
N LEU A 66 -11.25 6.90 4.93
CA LEU A 66 -11.51 5.53 5.41
C LEU A 66 -10.23 4.78 5.80
N LEU A 67 -9.05 5.31 5.45
CA LEU A 67 -7.77 4.67 5.75
C LEU A 67 -7.25 5.07 7.13
N PRO A 68 -6.56 4.16 7.83
CA PRO A 68 -5.82 4.49 9.05
C PRO A 68 -4.81 5.61 8.81
N THR A 69 -4.71 6.51 9.80
CA THR A 69 -3.82 7.67 9.79
C THR A 69 -2.58 7.41 10.65
N VAL A 70 -1.39 7.74 10.15
CA VAL A 70 -0.14 7.63 10.91
C VAL A 70 -0.21 8.49 12.17
N GLY A 71 0.09 7.88 13.32
CA GLY A 71 0.09 8.54 14.62
C GLY A 71 -1.28 8.66 15.28
N LEU A 72 -2.37 8.22 14.60
CA LEU A 72 -3.73 8.35 15.14
C LEU A 72 -4.36 6.98 15.43
N ASP A 73 -4.49 6.12 14.43
CA ASP A 73 -5.31 4.92 14.57
C ASP A 73 -4.77 3.67 13.84
N GLY A 74 -5.45 2.56 14.07
CA GLY A 74 -5.20 1.28 13.40
C GLY A 74 -3.77 0.77 13.55
N GLY A 75 -3.30 0.06 12.55
CA GLY A 75 -1.93 -0.49 12.49
C GLY A 75 -0.83 0.57 12.36
N LEU A 76 -1.19 1.83 12.21
CA LEU A 76 -0.29 2.98 12.03
C LEU A 76 -0.20 3.90 13.26
N ALA A 77 -1.01 3.68 14.29
CA ALA A 77 -1.02 4.51 15.50
C ALA A 77 0.37 4.71 16.15
N ARG A 78 1.24 3.70 16.04
CA ARG A 78 2.61 3.73 16.59
C ARG A 78 3.69 3.43 15.56
N ARG A 79 3.37 3.62 14.28
CA ARG A 79 4.31 3.34 13.16
C ARG A 79 4.49 4.57 12.30
N LEU A 80 5.67 4.67 11.68
CA LEU A 80 5.99 5.70 10.68
C LEU A 80 5.95 7.14 11.23
N GLN A 81 5.89 7.32 12.54
CA GLN A 81 5.79 8.64 13.15
C GLN A 81 7.08 9.46 12.95
N THR A 82 6.96 10.52 12.19
CA THR A 82 7.94 11.60 12.04
C THR A 82 7.16 12.92 11.98
N PRO A 83 7.80 14.08 12.15
CA PRO A 83 7.11 15.36 11.98
C PRO A 83 6.37 15.47 10.63
N ASP A 84 6.95 14.92 9.54
CA ASP A 84 6.41 15.05 8.19
C ASP A 84 5.36 13.98 7.82
N SER A 85 5.32 12.85 8.54
CA SER A 85 4.40 11.74 8.25
C SER A 85 3.23 11.64 9.22
N SER A 86 3.39 12.12 10.45
CA SER A 86 2.32 12.08 11.47
C SER A 86 1.15 12.92 11.04
N PHE A 87 -0.05 12.33 11.10
CA PHE A 87 -1.33 12.92 10.70
C PHE A 87 -1.45 13.30 9.21
N ALA A 88 -0.45 12.96 8.40
CA ALA A 88 -0.41 13.32 6.99
C ALA A 88 -0.37 12.10 6.04
N VAL A 89 0.00 10.93 6.54
CA VAL A 89 0.04 9.67 5.77
C VAL A 89 -1.15 8.80 6.12
N PHE A 90 -1.90 8.41 5.11
CA PHE A 90 -3.11 7.59 5.20
C PHE A 90 -2.85 6.26 4.49
N ALA A 91 -2.78 5.16 5.22
CA ALA A 91 -2.40 3.90 4.61
C ALA A 91 -2.97 2.67 5.31
N LYS A 92 -3.07 1.55 4.57
CA LYS A 92 -3.41 0.24 5.09
C LYS A 92 -2.17 -0.64 5.14
N THR A 93 -1.98 -1.31 6.27
CA THR A 93 -0.96 -2.33 6.46
C THR A 93 -1.50 -3.72 6.13
N GLY A 94 -0.67 -4.59 5.58
CA GLY A 94 -0.92 -6.04 5.46
C GLY A 94 0.29 -6.80 5.99
N THR A 95 0.08 -7.82 6.82
CA THR A 95 1.20 -8.59 7.36
C THR A 95 0.82 -10.05 7.55
N MET A 96 1.61 -10.93 6.96
CA MET A 96 1.65 -12.36 7.24
C MET A 96 3.10 -12.78 7.49
N ASN A 97 3.36 -14.02 7.89
CA ASN A 97 4.73 -14.51 8.00
C ASN A 97 5.41 -14.42 6.63
N PHE A 98 6.56 -13.74 6.58
CA PHE A 98 7.38 -13.50 5.37
C PHE A 98 6.69 -12.72 4.23
N VAL A 99 5.62 -12.00 4.57
CA VAL A 99 4.94 -11.06 3.66
C VAL A 99 4.53 -9.82 4.43
N SER A 100 4.87 -8.64 3.92
CA SER A 100 4.45 -7.34 4.44
C SER A 100 4.04 -6.43 3.31
N GLY A 101 3.04 -5.62 3.54
CA GLY A 101 2.57 -4.61 2.59
C GLY A 101 2.15 -3.33 3.29
N LEU A 102 2.36 -2.22 2.62
CA LEU A 102 1.90 -0.90 3.03
C LEU A 102 1.51 -0.12 1.78
N ALA A 103 0.28 0.39 1.75
CA ALA A 103 -0.19 1.16 0.61
C ALA A 103 -1.18 2.23 1.03
N GLY A 104 -1.20 3.36 0.30
CA GLY A 104 -2.07 4.48 0.63
C GLY A 104 -1.63 5.78 -0.03
N TYR A 105 -1.74 6.87 0.72
CA TYR A 105 -1.53 8.23 0.24
C TYR A 105 -0.53 8.99 1.11
N LEU A 106 0.31 9.77 0.44
CA LEU A 106 1.29 10.69 1.02
C LEU A 106 0.90 12.12 0.68
N PRO A 107 1.18 13.09 1.56
CA PRO A 107 1.02 14.50 1.23
C PRO A 107 2.03 14.94 0.16
N THR A 108 1.66 15.92 -0.64
CA THR A 108 2.58 16.66 -1.50
C THR A 108 2.57 18.14 -1.15
N GLN A 109 3.63 18.87 -1.46
CA GLN A 109 3.73 20.32 -1.20
C GLN A 109 2.64 21.14 -1.90
N GLY A 110 2.02 20.62 -2.98
CA GLY A 110 0.93 21.27 -3.70
C GLY A 110 -0.47 20.89 -3.24
N GLY A 111 -0.62 20.25 -2.07
CA GLY A 111 -1.93 19.82 -1.54
C GLY A 111 -2.55 18.62 -2.27
N ARG A 112 -1.86 18.06 -3.27
CA ARG A 112 -2.28 16.83 -3.95
C ARG A 112 -1.77 15.61 -3.19
N ALA A 113 -2.55 14.52 -3.20
CA ALA A 113 -2.10 13.24 -2.66
C ALA A 113 -1.24 12.49 -3.69
N ARG A 114 -0.17 11.86 -3.22
CA ARG A 114 0.63 10.90 -3.99
C ARG A 114 0.28 9.49 -3.50
N MET A 115 -0.08 8.60 -4.41
CA MET A 115 -0.32 7.20 -4.11
C MET A 115 0.99 6.46 -3.98
N PHE A 116 1.03 5.46 -3.09
CA PHE A 116 2.16 4.57 -2.95
C PHE A 116 1.72 3.15 -2.62
N ALA A 117 2.52 2.17 -3.04
CA ALA A 117 2.36 0.76 -2.69
C ALA A 117 3.74 0.11 -2.49
N ILE A 118 3.91 -0.56 -1.36
CA ILE A 118 5.12 -1.29 -0.98
C ILE A 118 4.74 -2.72 -0.68
N PHE A 119 5.40 -3.68 -1.36
CA PHE A 119 5.34 -5.09 -1.02
C PHE A 119 6.74 -5.62 -0.70
N VAL A 120 6.87 -6.20 0.48
CA VAL A 120 8.09 -6.89 0.93
C VAL A 120 7.73 -8.35 1.15
N ASN A 121 8.44 -9.26 0.49
CA ASN A 121 8.17 -10.69 0.66
C ASN A 121 9.46 -11.50 0.55
N ASP A 122 9.43 -12.68 1.20
CA ASP A 122 10.45 -13.72 1.08
C ASP A 122 9.75 -15.00 0.65
N LYS A 123 9.65 -15.22 -0.65
CA LYS A 123 8.93 -16.35 -1.23
C LYS A 123 9.50 -17.71 -0.81
N PRO A 124 10.83 -17.93 -0.75
CA PRO A 124 11.41 -19.18 -0.24
C PRO A 124 11.00 -19.47 1.20
N LEU A 125 11.16 -18.51 2.11
CA LEU A 125 10.79 -18.69 3.53
C LEU A 125 9.27 -18.83 3.68
N ARG A 126 8.47 -18.11 2.89
CA ARG A 126 7.02 -18.28 2.90
C ARG A 126 6.59 -19.69 2.51
N ARG A 127 7.16 -20.27 1.44
CA ARG A 127 6.87 -21.63 1.01
C ARG A 127 7.28 -22.67 2.06
N ALA A 128 8.46 -22.49 2.67
CA ALA A 128 8.93 -23.38 3.73
C ALA A 128 8.02 -23.34 4.96
N TYR A 129 7.54 -22.13 5.34
CA TYR A 129 6.55 -21.96 6.39
C TYR A 129 5.23 -22.67 6.06
N ASP A 130 4.69 -22.47 4.84
CA ASP A 130 3.41 -23.06 4.42
C ASP A 130 3.47 -24.60 4.37
N ALA A 131 4.64 -25.17 4.03
CA ALA A 131 4.85 -26.60 4.02
C ALA A 131 4.92 -27.23 5.43
N ASN A 132 5.35 -26.48 6.45
CA ASN A 132 5.43 -26.95 7.85
C ASN A 132 5.20 -25.80 8.85
N PRO A 133 3.98 -25.30 9.03
CA PRO A 133 3.70 -24.16 9.91
C PRO A 133 4.05 -24.39 11.38
N SER A 134 4.07 -25.65 11.82
CA SER A 134 4.35 -26.05 13.21
C SER A 134 5.85 -26.25 13.49
N GLY A 135 6.71 -26.09 12.50
CA GLY A 135 8.16 -26.25 12.64
C GLY A 135 8.78 -25.22 13.59
N GLY A 136 9.54 -25.70 14.57
CA GLY A 136 9.88 -25.03 15.82
C GLY A 136 10.60 -23.67 15.82
N ALA A 137 11.10 -23.14 14.70
CA ALA A 137 11.90 -21.90 14.69
C ALA A 137 11.18 -20.69 14.07
N TRP A 138 10.01 -20.87 13.48
CA TRP A 138 9.32 -19.85 12.68
C TRP A 138 8.99 -18.57 13.46
N GLY A 139 8.63 -18.67 14.74
CA GLY A 139 8.24 -17.50 15.54
C GLY A 139 9.32 -16.42 15.60
N ARG A 140 10.56 -16.81 15.93
CA ARG A 140 11.71 -15.88 15.99
C ARG A 140 12.12 -15.40 14.61
N GLN A 141 12.19 -16.29 13.63
CA GLN A 141 12.60 -15.99 12.26
C GLN A 141 11.62 -15.04 11.59
N ALA A 142 10.31 -15.31 11.67
CA ALA A 142 9.27 -14.45 11.14
C ALA A 142 9.20 -13.10 11.88
N GLY A 143 9.46 -13.07 13.18
CA GLY A 143 9.55 -11.85 13.98
C GLY A 143 10.68 -10.93 13.51
N GLY A 144 11.89 -11.46 13.37
CA GLY A 144 13.04 -10.71 12.86
C GLY A 144 12.85 -10.23 11.42
N TRP A 145 12.30 -11.09 10.56
CA TRP A 145 11.98 -10.73 9.19
C TRP A 145 10.96 -9.56 9.12
N ARG A 146 9.86 -9.66 9.87
CA ARG A 146 8.83 -8.59 9.94
C ARG A 146 9.40 -7.27 10.43
N SER A 147 10.31 -7.30 11.41
CA SER A 147 10.97 -6.09 11.91
C SER A 147 11.74 -5.39 10.79
N ARG A 148 12.55 -6.13 10.01
CA ARG A 148 13.30 -5.57 8.88
C ARG A 148 12.38 -5.04 7.76
N ALA A 149 11.32 -5.78 7.42
CA ALA A 149 10.34 -5.34 6.44
C ALA A 149 9.68 -4.01 6.85
N LYS A 150 9.26 -3.89 8.12
CA LYS A 150 8.68 -2.65 8.66
C LYS A 150 9.69 -1.48 8.69
N GLN A 151 10.97 -1.76 8.94
CA GLN A 151 12.04 -0.74 8.88
C GLN A 151 12.22 -0.23 7.45
N LEU A 152 12.20 -1.12 6.45
CA LEU A 152 12.26 -0.73 5.04
C LEU A 152 11.06 0.12 4.63
N GLU A 153 9.83 -0.31 4.98
CA GLU A 153 8.62 0.48 4.73
C GLU A 153 8.72 1.88 5.35
N ALA A 154 9.22 1.97 6.60
CA ALA A 154 9.40 3.25 7.28
C ALA A 154 10.47 4.12 6.60
N ALA A 155 11.57 3.54 6.15
CA ALA A 155 12.61 4.27 5.45
C ALA A 155 12.11 4.85 4.12
N LEU A 156 11.34 4.08 3.35
CA LEU A 156 10.74 4.54 2.09
C LEU A 156 9.72 5.65 2.32
N VAL A 157 8.82 5.50 3.30
CA VAL A 157 7.84 6.56 3.61
C VAL A 157 8.54 7.84 4.04
N ARG A 158 9.55 7.78 4.91
CA ARG A 158 10.35 8.96 5.31
C ARG A 158 11.01 9.63 4.10
N LEU A 159 11.60 8.84 3.22
CA LEU A 159 12.23 9.34 1.99
C LEU A 159 11.23 10.09 1.11
N TRP A 160 10.01 9.59 0.99
CA TRP A 160 8.97 10.17 0.15
C TRP A 160 8.21 11.33 0.79
N THR A 161 8.21 11.44 2.11
CA THR A 161 7.62 12.58 2.85
C THR A 161 8.63 13.71 3.12
N ASP A 162 9.93 13.47 2.91
CA ASP A 162 10.97 14.48 3.11
C ASP A 162 10.76 15.69 2.17
N PRO A 163 10.44 16.87 2.72
CA PRO A 163 10.15 18.05 1.91
C PRO A 163 11.38 18.58 1.16
N THR A 164 12.60 18.26 1.61
CA THR A 164 13.83 18.73 0.96
C THR A 164 14.08 18.02 -0.36
N ARG A 165 13.65 16.76 -0.49
CA ARG A 165 13.80 15.95 -1.70
C ARG A 165 12.68 16.17 -2.72
N ASN A 166 11.53 16.65 -2.28
CA ASN A 166 10.39 16.92 -3.16
C ASN A 166 10.48 18.26 -3.91
N ARG A 167 11.53 19.08 -3.67
CA ARG A 167 11.75 20.37 -4.36
C ARG A 167 12.27 20.24 -5.79
N GLU A 168 12.86 19.09 -6.17
CA GLU A 168 13.49 18.91 -7.48
C GLU A 168 12.52 18.57 -8.63
N ALA A 169 11.22 18.39 -8.37
CA ALA A 169 10.25 17.95 -9.37
C ALA A 169 9.33 19.08 -9.90
N VAL A 170 9.63 20.37 -9.67
CA VAL A 170 8.96 21.45 -10.37
C VAL A 170 9.77 21.79 -11.63
N PRO A 171 9.32 21.43 -12.84
CA PRO A 171 10.00 21.85 -14.06
C PRO A 171 10.03 23.40 -14.08
N THR A 172 11.20 23.97 -14.19
CA THR A 172 11.45 25.42 -14.30
C THR A 172 10.66 26.10 -15.44
N ALA A 173 10.04 25.32 -16.32
CA ALA A 173 9.21 25.78 -17.44
C ALA A 173 7.86 26.41 -17.05
N MET A 174 7.41 26.31 -15.80
CA MET A 174 6.14 26.95 -15.35
C MET A 174 6.33 28.33 -14.70
N LEU A 175 7.54 28.79 -14.49
CA LEU A 175 7.82 30.09 -13.88
C LEU A 175 8.00 31.23 -14.91
N GLN A 176 7.85 30.97 -16.22
CA GLN A 176 8.06 31.97 -17.27
C GLN A 176 6.77 32.36 -18.01
N ARG A 177 5.60 32.33 -17.38
CA ARG A 177 4.39 32.92 -17.95
C ARG A 177 3.74 33.86 -16.95
N SER A 178 4.35 35.02 -16.77
CA SER A 178 3.73 36.20 -16.18
C SER A 178 4.58 37.42 -16.57
N GLU A 179 4.53 37.81 -17.83
CA GLU A 179 4.73 39.18 -18.29
C GLU A 179 3.71 39.48 -19.42
#